data_d95cc54ea63420587a880fa119a585f0
#
_entry.id   d95cc54ea63420587a880fa119a585f0
#
_cell.length_a   1.000
_cell.length_b   1.000
_cell.length_c   1.000
_cell.angle_alpha   90.00
_cell.angle_beta   90.00
_cell.angle_gamma   90.00
#
_symmetry.space_group_name_H-M   'P 1'
#
loop_
_entity.id
_entity.type
_entity.pdbx_description
1 polymer ?
#
loop_
_entity_poly.entity_id
_entity_poly.type
_entity_poly.pdbx_seq_one_letter_code
_entity_poly.pdbx_strand_id
1 'polypeptide(L)'
;MKRLKDTAYLSVSTQIRSMENTLLTRDRLEQALEARSVEEALKVVQECGYSGLHSAESSTIDEAILAARESLERELRDSLPDRRILDLLKLKHDYHNLKTLLKARLARIEVRHILVDLGRVSPEALRRALEEEDYSLLPHTLAAAAVEAREILDTTRDGQLMDVFLDRCYYREIVDLAREMGSPFLEGYVRRQIESANLRSLVRTLRMGKGPEFLMAVLVEGGEIPEEELLRVSREGGNGLSELYAPTSFAAAAEAAALSGGPLTEFERLCDDAVSEYLSMARFVPFGEEVVIAYLAARETEFTNLRILLLGRSMDLPAEVIRARLRS
;
A
#
# COMPACT_ATOMS: atom_id res chain seq x y z
N MET A 1 -4.95 -11.44 -22.16
CA MET A 1 -3.64 -11.62 -22.86
C MET A 1 -2.95 -12.87 -22.33
N LYS A 2 -1.96 -13.44 -23.06
CA LYS A 2 -1.23 -14.62 -22.58
C LYS A 2 -0.10 -14.17 -21.65
N ARG A 3 0.05 -14.82 -20.46
CA ARG A 3 1.15 -14.62 -19.52
C ARG A 3 2.49 -14.68 -20.28
N LEU A 4 3.39 -13.76 -19.97
CA LEU A 4 4.77 -13.81 -20.48
C LEU A 4 5.51 -15.00 -19.88
N LYS A 5 6.47 -15.54 -20.62
CA LYS A 5 7.32 -16.61 -20.08
C LYS A 5 8.28 -16.04 -19.05
N ASP A 6 8.57 -16.80 -18.00
CA ASP A 6 9.51 -16.39 -16.93
C ASP A 6 10.90 -16.01 -17.51
N THR A 7 11.32 -16.66 -18.61
CA THR A 7 12.56 -16.34 -19.32
C THR A 7 12.62 -14.94 -19.90
N ALA A 8 11.47 -14.27 -20.13
CA ALA A 8 11.46 -12.88 -20.54
C ALA A 8 12.00 -11.94 -19.45
N TYR A 9 11.92 -12.36 -18.19
CA TYR A 9 12.35 -11.59 -17.02
C TYR A 9 13.81 -11.85 -16.61
N LEU A 10 14.59 -12.68 -17.33
CA LEU A 10 15.97 -13.05 -16.96
C LEU A 10 16.86 -11.82 -16.71
N SER A 11 16.87 -10.87 -17.65
CA SER A 11 17.72 -9.67 -17.55
C SER A 11 17.35 -8.82 -16.35
N VAL A 12 16.06 -8.48 -16.22
CA VAL A 12 15.58 -7.63 -15.12
C VAL A 12 15.70 -8.33 -13.77
N SER A 13 15.51 -9.65 -13.70
CA SER A 13 15.71 -10.40 -12.45
C SER A 13 17.17 -10.38 -12.01
N THR A 14 18.12 -10.53 -12.94
CA THR A 14 19.56 -10.43 -12.63
C THR A 14 19.92 -9.01 -12.12
N GLN A 15 19.38 -7.98 -12.77
CA GLN A 15 19.55 -6.59 -12.35
C GLN A 15 18.99 -6.39 -10.93
N ILE A 16 17.78 -6.86 -10.66
CA ILE A 16 17.13 -6.77 -9.34
C ILE A 16 17.94 -7.49 -8.26
N ARG A 17 18.45 -8.69 -8.52
CA ARG A 17 19.31 -9.43 -7.56
C ARG A 17 20.56 -8.63 -7.17
N SER A 18 21.10 -7.84 -8.09
CA SER A 18 22.18 -6.90 -7.77
C SER A 18 21.71 -5.72 -6.92
N MET A 19 20.53 -5.18 -7.23
CA MET A 19 19.94 -4.04 -6.51
C MET A 19 19.48 -4.42 -5.09
N GLU A 20 19.11 -5.69 -4.84
CA GLU A 20 18.72 -6.18 -3.51
C GLU A 20 19.84 -6.01 -2.47
N ASN A 21 21.11 -5.99 -2.90
CA ASN A 21 22.24 -5.76 -2.00
C ASN A 21 22.29 -4.34 -1.40
N THR A 22 21.55 -3.40 -1.97
CA THR A 22 21.48 -2.02 -1.50
C THR A 22 20.25 -1.75 -0.65
N LEU A 23 19.36 -2.74 -0.45
CA LEU A 23 18.19 -2.57 0.40
C LEU A 23 18.59 -2.26 1.84
N LEU A 24 17.78 -1.43 2.47
CA LEU A 24 17.89 -1.11 3.89
C LEU A 24 17.40 -2.33 4.71
N THR A 25 18.33 -3.25 4.96
CA THR A 25 18.04 -4.49 5.68
C THR A 25 17.60 -4.21 7.12
N ARG A 26 17.00 -5.22 7.76
CA ARG A 26 16.59 -5.13 9.16
C ARG A 26 17.77 -4.75 10.07
N ASP A 27 18.96 -5.32 9.83
CA ASP A 27 20.16 -5.02 10.63
C ASP A 27 20.59 -3.55 10.46
N ARG A 28 20.49 -2.99 9.25
CA ARG A 28 20.75 -1.57 8.98
C ARG A 28 19.70 -0.67 9.62
N LEU A 29 18.43 -1.07 9.60
CA LEU A 29 17.36 -0.35 10.31
C LEU A 29 17.61 -0.33 11.82
N GLU A 30 17.98 -1.48 12.43
CA GLU A 30 18.31 -1.54 13.85
C GLU A 30 19.58 -0.70 14.16
N GLN A 31 20.60 -0.76 13.33
CA GLN A 31 21.79 0.08 13.47
C GLN A 31 21.45 1.57 13.45
N ALA A 32 20.60 2.02 12.53
CA ALA A 32 20.17 3.40 12.45
C ALA A 32 19.23 3.79 13.61
N LEU A 33 18.42 2.85 14.10
CA LEU A 33 17.55 3.04 15.24
C LEU A 33 18.33 3.22 16.56
N GLU A 34 19.41 2.46 16.74
CA GLU A 34 20.27 2.51 17.93
C GLU A 34 21.41 3.53 17.85
N ALA A 35 21.51 4.27 16.74
CA ALA A 35 22.49 5.33 16.57
C ALA A 35 22.37 6.40 17.69
N ARG A 36 23.48 6.98 18.10
CA ARG A 36 23.53 7.95 19.22
C ARG A 36 22.87 9.27 18.87
N SER A 37 22.86 9.64 17.60
CA SER A 37 22.26 10.88 17.12
C SER A 37 21.52 10.66 15.79
N VAL A 38 20.73 11.63 15.38
CA VAL A 38 20.06 11.67 14.08
C VAL A 38 21.07 11.67 12.94
N GLU A 39 22.21 12.37 13.10
CA GLU A 39 23.28 12.45 12.11
C GLU A 39 23.96 11.09 11.89
N GLU A 40 24.14 10.29 12.96
CA GLU A 40 24.66 8.92 12.83
C GLU A 40 23.63 8.02 12.12
N ALA A 41 22.35 8.14 12.45
CA ALA A 41 21.29 7.40 11.76
C ALA A 41 21.22 7.74 10.26
N LEU A 42 21.36 9.03 9.91
CA LEU A 42 21.42 9.49 8.53
C LEU A 42 22.61 8.90 7.77
N LYS A 43 23.81 8.77 8.39
CA LYS A 43 24.97 8.14 7.76
C LYS A 43 24.70 6.68 7.38
N VAL A 44 24.08 5.90 8.29
CA VAL A 44 23.72 4.50 8.01
C VAL A 44 22.79 4.41 6.80
N VAL A 45 21.80 5.31 6.74
CA VAL A 45 20.83 5.36 5.64
C VAL A 45 21.50 5.79 4.33
N GLN A 46 22.41 6.77 4.37
CA GLN A 46 23.18 7.22 3.19
C GLN A 46 24.01 6.09 2.57
N GLU A 47 24.61 5.22 3.40
CA GLU A 47 25.35 4.03 2.93
C GLU A 47 24.46 3.01 2.19
N CYS A 48 23.14 3.06 2.43
CA CYS A 48 22.15 2.21 1.76
C CYS A 48 21.56 2.84 0.48
N GLY A 49 22.24 3.83 -0.11
CA GLY A 49 21.85 4.42 -1.41
C GLY A 49 21.08 5.74 -1.32
N TYR A 50 20.82 6.25 -0.13
CA TYR A 50 20.14 7.54 0.07
C TYR A 50 21.12 8.71 0.28
N SER A 51 22.11 8.82 -0.58
CA SER A 51 23.22 9.79 -0.47
C SER A 51 22.77 11.26 -0.43
N GLY A 52 21.62 11.58 -1.00
CA GLY A 52 21.02 12.93 -0.98
C GLY A 52 20.33 13.29 0.33
N LEU A 53 20.16 12.34 1.25
CA LEU A 53 19.46 12.55 2.51
C LEU A 53 20.40 13.15 3.56
N HIS A 54 20.33 14.45 3.78
CA HIS A 54 21.23 15.21 4.66
C HIS A 54 20.54 15.79 5.90
N SER A 55 19.22 15.64 6.01
CA SER A 55 18.42 16.13 7.13
C SER A 55 17.28 15.14 7.41
N ALA A 56 16.83 15.07 8.65
CA ALA A 56 15.65 14.32 9.07
C ALA A 56 14.37 15.18 9.11
N GLU A 57 14.35 16.31 8.40
CA GLU A 57 13.13 17.07 8.17
C GLU A 57 12.20 16.31 7.21
N SER A 58 10.87 16.40 7.45
CA SER A 58 9.88 15.66 6.66
C SER A 58 9.98 15.96 5.17
N SER A 59 10.17 17.21 4.78
CA SER A 59 10.33 17.63 3.38
C SER A 59 11.56 16.99 2.73
N THR A 60 12.71 17.00 3.39
CA THR A 60 13.95 16.39 2.89
C THR A 60 13.84 14.87 2.75
N ILE A 61 13.17 14.21 3.71
CA ILE A 61 12.89 12.79 3.64
C ILE A 61 11.97 12.47 2.46
N ASP A 62 10.90 13.24 2.28
CA ASP A 62 9.93 13.03 1.20
C ASP A 62 10.56 13.28 -0.18
N GLU A 63 11.41 14.30 -0.32
CA GLU A 63 12.18 14.57 -1.55
C GLU A 63 13.16 13.43 -1.86
N ALA A 64 13.87 12.91 -0.86
CA ALA A 64 14.80 11.80 -1.05
C ALA A 64 14.07 10.50 -1.45
N ILE A 65 12.92 10.22 -0.84
CA ILE A 65 12.07 9.07 -1.21
C ILE A 65 11.54 9.23 -2.63
N LEU A 66 11.06 10.42 -3.01
CA LEU A 66 10.59 10.70 -4.36
C LEU A 66 11.70 10.48 -5.40
N ALA A 67 12.87 11.05 -5.16
CA ALA A 67 14.03 10.88 -6.05
C ALA A 67 14.45 9.41 -6.18
N ALA A 68 14.41 8.63 -5.09
CA ALA A 68 14.72 7.20 -5.10
C ALA A 68 13.68 6.40 -5.91
N ARG A 69 12.40 6.75 -5.83
CA ARG A 69 11.33 6.13 -6.63
C ARG A 69 11.47 6.44 -8.12
N GLU A 70 11.73 7.69 -8.47
CA GLU A 70 11.97 8.10 -9.86
C GLU A 70 13.20 7.41 -10.46
N SER A 71 14.27 7.25 -9.66
CA SER A 71 15.47 6.52 -10.09
C SER A 71 15.15 5.06 -10.36
N LEU A 72 14.44 4.41 -9.42
CA LEU A 72 14.01 3.02 -9.54
C LEU A 72 13.13 2.81 -10.78
N GLU A 73 12.17 3.69 -11.02
CA GLU A 73 11.29 3.60 -12.19
C GLU A 73 12.09 3.75 -13.50
N ARG A 74 13.02 4.71 -13.58
CA ARG A 74 13.88 4.89 -14.74
C ARG A 74 14.76 3.67 -15.00
N GLU A 75 15.36 3.11 -13.95
CA GLU A 75 16.24 1.95 -14.04
C GLU A 75 15.52 0.69 -14.52
N LEU A 76 14.26 0.51 -14.11
CA LEU A 76 13.48 -0.68 -14.47
C LEU A 76 12.65 -0.52 -15.74
N ARG A 77 12.26 0.70 -16.11
CA ARG A 77 11.32 0.97 -17.22
C ARG A 77 11.69 0.29 -18.54
N ASP A 78 12.98 0.32 -18.89
CA ASP A 78 13.48 -0.22 -20.16
C ASP A 78 13.81 -1.72 -20.07
N SER A 79 13.99 -2.24 -18.87
CA SER A 79 14.31 -3.65 -18.58
C SER A 79 13.06 -4.51 -18.37
N LEU A 80 11.90 -3.89 -18.06
CA LEU A 80 10.67 -4.61 -17.76
C LEU A 80 9.98 -5.11 -19.03
N PRO A 81 9.75 -6.43 -19.16
CA PRO A 81 8.99 -6.99 -20.27
C PRO A 81 7.51 -6.59 -20.24
N ASP A 82 6.96 -6.40 -19.05
CA ASP A 82 5.58 -5.93 -18.82
C ASP A 82 5.56 -4.72 -17.90
N ARG A 83 5.35 -3.54 -18.47
CA ARG A 83 5.32 -2.27 -17.73
C ARG A 83 4.09 -2.11 -16.83
N ARG A 84 3.03 -2.93 -17.03
CA ARG A 84 1.82 -2.90 -16.19
C ARG A 84 2.11 -3.22 -14.72
N ILE A 85 3.24 -3.90 -14.43
CA ILE A 85 3.71 -4.10 -13.05
C ILE A 85 3.95 -2.75 -12.35
N LEU A 86 4.49 -1.75 -13.04
CA LEU A 86 4.65 -0.40 -12.47
C LEU A 86 3.32 0.30 -12.27
N ASP A 87 2.38 0.13 -13.21
CA ASP A 87 1.05 0.73 -13.12
C ASP A 87 0.30 0.21 -11.89
N LEU A 88 0.45 -1.08 -11.56
CA LEU A 88 -0.12 -1.68 -10.36
C LEU A 88 0.24 -0.93 -9.08
N LEU A 89 1.50 -0.52 -8.94
CA LEU A 89 1.97 0.22 -7.76
C LEU A 89 1.49 1.67 -7.75
N LYS A 90 1.24 2.24 -8.92
CA LYS A 90 0.80 3.63 -9.09
C LYS A 90 -0.69 3.82 -8.83
N LEU A 91 -1.50 2.78 -9.06
CA LEU A 91 -2.96 2.82 -8.87
C LEU A 91 -3.40 3.39 -7.53
N LYS A 92 -2.76 2.97 -6.43
CA LYS A 92 -3.10 3.45 -5.09
C LYS A 92 -2.99 4.97 -4.94
N HIS A 93 -2.04 5.59 -5.66
CA HIS A 93 -1.81 7.02 -5.61
C HIS A 93 -2.83 7.80 -6.44
N ASP A 94 -3.28 7.25 -7.58
CA ASP A 94 -4.37 7.84 -8.37
C ASP A 94 -5.65 7.94 -7.54
N TYR A 95 -6.04 6.83 -6.90
CA TYR A 95 -7.25 6.81 -6.07
C TYR A 95 -7.11 7.63 -4.78
N HIS A 96 -5.91 7.67 -4.17
CA HIS A 96 -5.63 8.55 -3.04
C HIS A 96 -5.82 10.03 -3.41
N ASN A 97 -5.21 10.46 -4.53
CA ASN A 97 -5.33 11.83 -5.01
C ASN A 97 -6.77 12.18 -5.36
N LEU A 98 -7.49 11.27 -6.03
CA LEU A 98 -8.90 11.47 -6.37
C LEU A 98 -9.77 11.68 -5.12
N LYS A 99 -9.64 10.82 -4.10
CA LYS A 99 -10.32 10.97 -2.81
C LYS A 99 -10.00 12.31 -2.14
N THR A 100 -8.70 12.66 -2.12
CA THR A 100 -8.22 13.90 -1.50
C THR A 100 -8.81 15.13 -2.18
N LEU A 101 -8.80 15.18 -3.50
CA LEU A 101 -9.34 16.30 -4.27
C LEU A 101 -10.87 16.44 -4.11
N LEU A 102 -11.60 15.33 -4.15
CA LEU A 102 -13.06 15.35 -3.96
C LEU A 102 -13.46 15.80 -2.54
N LYS A 103 -12.74 15.33 -1.50
CA LYS A 103 -12.96 15.80 -0.13
C LYS A 103 -12.61 17.26 0.05
N ALA A 104 -11.51 17.71 -0.56
CA ALA A 104 -11.11 19.11 -0.53
C ALA A 104 -12.16 20.03 -1.16
N ARG A 105 -12.75 19.59 -2.29
CA ARG A 105 -13.87 20.29 -2.94
C ARG A 105 -15.08 20.38 -2.00
N LEU A 106 -15.43 19.28 -1.33
CA LEU A 106 -16.55 19.28 -0.37
C LEU A 106 -16.29 20.23 0.81
N ALA A 107 -15.09 20.18 1.37
CA ALA A 107 -14.69 21.00 2.51
C ALA A 107 -14.30 22.44 2.14
N ARG A 108 -14.15 22.75 0.86
CA ARG A 108 -13.68 24.05 0.32
C ARG A 108 -12.31 24.45 0.87
N ILE A 109 -11.36 23.51 0.89
CA ILE A 109 -9.99 23.71 1.36
C ILE A 109 -8.99 23.43 0.25
N GLU A 110 -7.80 24.04 0.32
CA GLU A 110 -6.68 23.70 -0.53
C GLU A 110 -5.86 22.55 0.06
N VAL A 111 -5.46 21.58 -0.78
CA VAL A 111 -4.79 20.34 -0.37
C VAL A 111 -3.52 20.01 -1.17
N ARG A 112 -2.92 21.01 -1.84
CA ARG A 112 -1.76 20.79 -2.73
C ARG A 112 -0.62 20.01 -2.05
N HIS A 113 -0.39 20.26 -0.76
CA HIS A 113 0.66 19.63 0.04
C HIS A 113 0.36 18.19 0.50
N ILE A 114 -0.87 17.70 0.27
CA ILE A 114 -1.29 16.33 0.61
C ILE A 114 -1.30 15.42 -0.62
N LEU A 115 -1.32 16.01 -1.82
CA LEU A 115 -1.32 15.26 -3.07
C LEU A 115 0.05 14.61 -3.31
N VAL A 116 0.03 13.43 -3.91
CA VAL A 116 1.22 12.60 -4.12
C VAL A 116 1.44 12.41 -5.62
N ASP A 117 2.57 12.91 -6.15
CA ASP A 117 2.91 12.78 -7.58
C ASP A 117 3.63 11.45 -7.87
N LEU A 118 2.95 10.35 -7.56
CA LEU A 118 3.43 8.98 -7.75
C LEU A 118 2.42 8.11 -8.51
N GLY A 119 1.33 8.71 -8.99
CA GLY A 119 0.30 8.04 -9.77
C GLY A 119 0.67 7.83 -11.23
N ARG A 120 -0.24 7.22 -11.98
CA ARG A 120 -0.21 7.20 -13.46
C ARG A 120 -0.62 8.57 -14.01
N VAL A 121 -1.42 9.30 -13.23
CA VAL A 121 -1.91 10.64 -13.54
C VAL A 121 -1.31 11.62 -12.54
N SER A 122 -0.72 12.71 -13.04
CA SER A 122 -0.21 13.75 -12.16
C SER A 122 -1.35 14.39 -11.36
N PRO A 123 -1.10 14.82 -10.11
CA PRO A 123 -2.11 15.51 -9.28
C PRO A 123 -2.73 16.71 -9.99
N GLU A 124 -1.93 17.44 -10.75
CA GLU A 124 -2.36 18.63 -11.48
C GLU A 124 -3.33 18.28 -12.63
N ALA A 125 -3.03 17.21 -13.38
CA ALA A 125 -3.91 16.72 -14.44
C ALA A 125 -5.25 16.21 -13.87
N LEU A 126 -5.19 15.50 -12.73
CA LEU A 126 -6.39 15.02 -12.06
C LEU A 126 -7.25 16.16 -11.49
N ARG A 127 -6.61 17.17 -10.87
CA ARG A 127 -7.27 18.37 -10.38
C ARG A 127 -7.97 19.12 -11.51
N ARG A 128 -7.26 19.33 -12.62
CA ARG A 128 -7.80 20.01 -13.81
C ARG A 128 -8.99 19.25 -14.38
N ALA A 129 -8.90 17.92 -14.50
CA ALA A 129 -10.01 17.10 -14.98
C ALA A 129 -11.29 17.26 -14.12
N LEU A 130 -11.13 17.35 -12.80
CA LEU A 130 -12.24 17.56 -11.86
C LEU A 130 -12.82 18.99 -11.93
N GLU A 131 -11.98 20.00 -12.16
CA GLU A 131 -12.40 21.41 -12.25
C GLU A 131 -13.12 21.72 -13.59
N GLU A 132 -12.56 21.22 -14.71
CA GLU A 132 -13.09 21.44 -16.06
C GLU A 132 -14.19 20.43 -16.43
N GLU A 133 -14.40 19.38 -15.61
CA GLU A 133 -15.31 18.26 -15.88
C GLU A 133 -14.98 17.52 -17.17
N ASP A 134 -13.71 17.56 -17.56
CA ASP A 134 -13.16 16.86 -18.72
C ASP A 134 -12.22 15.72 -18.28
N TYR A 135 -12.73 14.51 -18.35
CA TYR A 135 -12.03 13.29 -17.95
C TYR A 135 -11.37 12.54 -19.12
N SER A 136 -11.36 13.13 -20.33
CA SER A 136 -10.91 12.49 -21.56
C SER A 136 -9.43 12.07 -21.56
N LEU A 137 -8.60 12.72 -20.76
CA LEU A 137 -7.18 12.42 -20.61
C LEU A 137 -6.86 11.43 -19.50
N LEU A 138 -7.85 11.04 -18.69
CA LEU A 138 -7.66 10.06 -17.63
C LEU A 138 -7.78 8.62 -18.17
N PRO A 139 -7.10 7.64 -17.54
CA PRO A 139 -7.39 6.22 -17.76
C PRO A 139 -8.89 5.94 -17.60
N HIS A 140 -9.46 5.13 -18.50
CA HIS A 140 -10.90 4.93 -18.59
C HIS A 140 -11.55 4.52 -17.26
N THR A 141 -10.94 3.59 -16.52
CA THR A 141 -11.43 3.13 -15.21
C THR A 141 -11.42 4.25 -14.17
N LEU A 142 -10.35 5.05 -14.12
CA LEU A 142 -10.23 6.18 -13.22
C LEU A 142 -11.21 7.30 -13.60
N ALA A 143 -11.42 7.56 -14.89
CA ALA A 143 -12.39 8.54 -15.39
C ALA A 143 -13.82 8.17 -14.95
N ALA A 144 -14.23 6.92 -15.18
CA ALA A 144 -15.53 6.42 -14.75
C ALA A 144 -15.71 6.52 -13.21
N ALA A 145 -14.69 6.12 -12.45
CA ALA A 145 -14.70 6.23 -11.00
C ALA A 145 -14.81 7.70 -10.53
N ALA A 146 -14.13 8.64 -11.19
CA ALA A 146 -14.17 10.05 -10.84
C ALA A 146 -15.56 10.68 -11.06
N VAL A 147 -16.21 10.34 -12.17
CA VAL A 147 -17.58 10.82 -12.49
C VAL A 147 -18.57 10.31 -11.43
N GLU A 148 -18.59 9.01 -11.16
CA GLU A 148 -19.53 8.40 -10.23
C GLU A 148 -19.28 8.83 -8.77
N ALA A 149 -18.01 8.88 -8.36
CA ALA A 149 -17.63 9.36 -7.01
C ALA A 149 -18.06 10.81 -6.77
N ARG A 150 -17.95 11.66 -7.80
CA ARG A 150 -18.42 13.04 -7.74
C ARG A 150 -19.94 13.09 -7.61
N GLU A 151 -20.67 12.29 -8.38
CA GLU A 151 -22.13 12.23 -8.32
C GLU A 151 -22.60 11.77 -6.92
N ILE A 152 -21.98 10.73 -6.36
CA ILE A 152 -22.22 10.28 -4.99
C ILE A 152 -22.02 11.45 -4.01
N LEU A 153 -20.91 12.16 -4.12
CA LEU A 153 -20.58 13.25 -3.21
C LEU A 153 -21.52 14.45 -3.35
N ASP A 154 -21.89 14.82 -4.57
CA ASP A 154 -22.78 15.94 -4.86
C ASP A 154 -24.22 15.64 -4.38
N THR A 155 -24.65 14.37 -4.46
CA THR A 155 -26.00 13.93 -4.05
C THR A 155 -26.12 13.71 -2.55
N THR A 156 -25.14 12.99 -1.95
CA THR A 156 -25.25 12.55 -0.56
C THR A 156 -24.58 13.48 0.43
N ARG A 157 -23.61 14.26 0.00
CA ARG A 157 -22.69 15.04 0.85
C ARG A 157 -21.92 14.17 1.84
N ASP A 158 -21.85 12.86 1.60
CA ASP A 158 -21.19 11.88 2.45
C ASP A 158 -19.82 11.48 1.85
N GLY A 159 -18.74 12.02 2.44
CA GLY A 159 -17.38 11.71 2.04
C GLY A 159 -16.98 10.25 2.36
N GLN A 160 -17.62 9.61 3.35
CA GLN A 160 -17.35 8.21 3.69
C GLN A 160 -17.92 7.26 2.63
N LEU A 161 -19.14 7.54 2.16
CA LEU A 161 -19.76 6.75 1.09
C LEU A 161 -18.94 6.82 -0.20
N MET A 162 -18.47 8.03 -0.56
CA MET A 162 -17.57 8.23 -1.69
C MET A 162 -16.24 7.47 -1.51
N ASP A 163 -15.64 7.51 -0.30
CA ASP A 163 -14.40 6.78 -0.04
C ASP A 163 -14.57 5.27 -0.26
N VAL A 164 -15.63 4.69 0.30
CA VAL A 164 -15.95 3.26 0.16
C VAL A 164 -16.13 2.88 -1.31
N PHE A 165 -16.84 3.71 -2.07
CA PHE A 165 -17.01 3.49 -3.51
C PHE A 165 -15.67 3.48 -4.23
N LEU A 166 -14.80 4.46 -3.98
CA LEU A 166 -13.47 4.57 -4.61
C LEU A 166 -12.52 3.44 -4.17
N ASP A 167 -12.61 2.96 -2.92
CA ASP A 167 -11.86 1.78 -2.49
C ASP A 167 -12.26 0.54 -3.29
N ARG A 168 -13.55 0.34 -3.51
CA ARG A 168 -14.05 -0.76 -4.36
C ARG A 168 -13.58 -0.63 -5.81
N CYS A 169 -13.59 0.57 -6.37
CA CYS A 169 -13.07 0.82 -7.72
C CYS A 169 -11.57 0.49 -7.81
N TYR A 170 -10.77 0.93 -6.83
CA TYR A 170 -9.35 0.61 -6.75
C TYR A 170 -9.10 -0.90 -6.72
N TYR A 171 -9.77 -1.63 -5.82
CA TYR A 171 -9.55 -3.07 -5.71
C TYR A 171 -10.06 -3.83 -6.92
N ARG A 172 -11.12 -3.39 -7.57
CA ARG A 172 -11.59 -3.98 -8.83
C ARG A 172 -10.55 -3.79 -9.93
N GLU A 173 -10.03 -2.58 -10.10
CA GLU A 173 -9.02 -2.28 -11.12
C GLU A 173 -7.73 -3.08 -10.91
N ILE A 174 -7.26 -3.24 -9.67
CA ILE A 174 -6.05 -4.03 -9.37
C ILE A 174 -6.28 -5.53 -9.63
N VAL A 175 -7.47 -6.07 -9.33
CA VAL A 175 -7.85 -7.45 -9.64
C VAL A 175 -7.90 -7.67 -11.15
N ASP A 176 -8.55 -6.77 -11.88
CA ASP A 176 -8.67 -6.87 -13.33
C ASP A 176 -7.30 -6.80 -14.00
N LEU A 177 -6.44 -5.89 -13.56
CA LEU A 177 -5.05 -5.78 -14.04
C LEU A 177 -4.26 -7.08 -13.78
N ALA A 178 -4.36 -7.66 -12.59
CA ALA A 178 -3.69 -8.93 -12.26
C ALA A 178 -4.17 -10.08 -13.15
N ARG A 179 -5.48 -10.19 -13.37
CA ARG A 179 -6.08 -11.19 -14.26
C ARG A 179 -5.67 -10.98 -15.73
N GLU A 180 -5.64 -9.75 -16.21
CA GLU A 180 -5.20 -9.43 -17.58
C GLU A 180 -3.73 -9.80 -17.81
N MET A 181 -2.89 -9.67 -16.79
CA MET A 181 -1.49 -10.12 -16.83
C MET A 181 -1.39 -11.64 -16.80
N GLY A 182 -2.39 -12.33 -16.25
CA GLY A 182 -2.43 -13.78 -16.11
C GLY A 182 -1.36 -14.33 -15.18
N SER A 183 -1.01 -13.56 -14.14
CA SER A 183 0.01 -13.87 -13.16
C SER A 183 -0.60 -14.48 -11.91
N PRO A 184 -0.45 -15.79 -11.63
CA PRO A 184 -0.97 -16.40 -10.41
C PRO A 184 -0.33 -15.81 -9.14
N PHE A 185 0.93 -15.41 -9.22
CA PHE A 185 1.63 -14.77 -8.11
C PHE A 185 1.03 -13.38 -7.81
N LEU A 186 0.80 -12.59 -8.85
CA LEU A 186 0.17 -11.28 -8.70
C LEU A 186 -1.27 -11.38 -8.20
N GLU A 187 -2.06 -12.31 -8.74
CA GLU A 187 -3.42 -12.57 -8.25
C GLU A 187 -3.42 -12.99 -6.77
N GLY A 188 -2.47 -13.84 -6.37
CA GLY A 188 -2.28 -14.23 -4.98
C GLY A 188 -1.89 -13.06 -4.08
N TYR A 189 -1.05 -12.15 -4.55
CA TYR A 189 -0.68 -10.92 -3.84
C TYR A 189 -1.89 -9.99 -3.66
N VAL A 190 -2.63 -9.73 -4.73
CA VAL A 190 -3.82 -8.87 -4.69
C VAL A 190 -4.89 -9.44 -3.76
N ARG A 191 -5.10 -10.77 -3.79
CA ARG A 191 -6.04 -11.45 -2.89
C ARG A 191 -5.69 -11.21 -1.42
N ARG A 192 -4.40 -11.26 -1.06
CA ARG A 192 -3.95 -10.98 0.31
C ARG A 192 -4.07 -9.51 0.69
N GLN A 193 -3.88 -8.61 -0.24
CA GLN A 193 -4.14 -7.19 0.01
C GLN A 193 -5.62 -6.93 0.32
N ILE A 194 -6.52 -7.56 -0.43
CA ILE A 194 -7.97 -7.48 -0.19
C ILE A 194 -8.32 -8.12 1.16
N GLU A 195 -7.77 -9.30 1.46
CA GLU A 195 -8.01 -9.95 2.75
C GLU A 195 -7.55 -9.09 3.93
N SER A 196 -6.36 -8.49 3.82
CA SER A 196 -5.84 -7.53 4.79
C SER A 196 -6.80 -6.34 4.98
N ALA A 197 -7.35 -5.79 3.89
CA ALA A 197 -8.31 -4.69 3.94
C ALA A 197 -9.63 -5.11 4.60
N ASN A 198 -10.14 -6.30 4.26
CA ASN A 198 -11.39 -6.83 4.81
C ASN A 198 -11.27 -7.13 6.30
N LEU A 199 -10.17 -7.77 6.72
CA LEU A 199 -9.91 -8.03 8.14
C LEU A 199 -9.81 -6.72 8.93
N ARG A 200 -9.10 -5.71 8.41
CA ARG A 200 -9.05 -4.37 9.02
C ARG A 200 -10.42 -3.71 9.10
N SER A 201 -11.23 -3.84 8.06
CA SER A 201 -12.59 -3.29 8.03
C SER A 201 -13.49 -3.96 9.06
N LEU A 202 -13.42 -5.29 9.20
CA LEU A 202 -14.15 -6.05 10.21
C LEU A 202 -13.75 -5.60 11.63
N VAL A 203 -12.46 -5.59 11.93
CA VAL A 203 -11.95 -5.21 13.27
C VAL A 203 -12.33 -3.78 13.62
N ARG A 204 -12.21 -2.83 12.69
CA ARG A 204 -12.60 -1.43 12.91
C ARG A 204 -14.11 -1.29 13.10
N THR A 205 -14.93 -2.03 12.32
CA THR A 205 -16.39 -2.05 12.47
C THR A 205 -16.80 -2.53 13.85
N LEU A 206 -16.20 -3.62 14.33
CA LEU A 206 -16.43 -4.14 15.68
C LEU A 206 -16.03 -3.12 16.76
N ARG A 207 -14.86 -2.47 16.60
CA ARG A 207 -14.37 -1.46 17.55
C ARG A 207 -15.23 -0.20 17.60
N MET A 208 -15.84 0.17 16.49
CA MET A 208 -16.77 1.30 16.40
C MET A 208 -18.18 0.95 16.90
N GLY A 209 -18.46 -0.31 17.21
CA GLY A 209 -19.79 -0.77 17.57
C GLY A 209 -20.80 -0.65 16.41
N LYS A 210 -20.32 -0.71 15.16
CA LYS A 210 -21.18 -0.66 13.98
C LYS A 210 -21.70 -2.06 13.63
N GLY A 211 -22.87 -2.11 13.00
CA GLY A 211 -23.52 -3.37 12.61
C GLY A 211 -22.97 -3.98 11.31
N PRO A 212 -23.45 -5.20 10.98
CA PRO A 212 -23.03 -5.92 9.78
C PRO A 212 -23.42 -5.19 8.49
N GLU A 213 -24.45 -4.33 8.48
CA GLU A 213 -24.82 -3.50 7.33
C GLU A 213 -23.69 -2.52 6.97
N PHE A 214 -23.07 -1.93 7.99
CA PHE A 214 -21.92 -1.06 7.78
C PHE A 214 -20.72 -1.86 7.25
N LEU A 215 -20.46 -3.04 7.82
CA LEU A 215 -19.39 -3.93 7.33
C LEU A 215 -19.62 -4.31 5.86
N MET A 216 -20.84 -4.75 5.51
CA MET A 216 -21.19 -5.12 4.13
C MET A 216 -20.94 -3.95 3.15
N ALA A 217 -21.16 -2.72 3.58
CA ALA A 217 -20.90 -1.55 2.75
C ALA A 217 -19.40 -1.34 2.46
N VAL A 218 -18.50 -1.70 3.39
CA VAL A 218 -17.04 -1.44 3.28
C VAL A 218 -16.23 -2.66 2.83
N LEU A 219 -16.79 -3.87 2.80
CA LEU A 219 -16.10 -5.06 2.32
C LEU A 219 -15.79 -4.97 0.83
N VAL A 220 -14.69 -5.60 0.46
CA VAL A 220 -14.19 -5.71 -0.91
C VAL A 220 -14.21 -7.17 -1.33
N GLU A 221 -14.78 -7.43 -2.50
CA GLU A 221 -14.84 -8.77 -3.10
C GLU A 221 -13.45 -9.26 -3.55
N GLY A 222 -13.17 -10.54 -3.37
CA GLY A 222 -11.95 -11.18 -3.88
C GLY A 222 -10.89 -11.51 -2.82
N GLY A 223 -11.22 -11.42 -1.54
CA GLY A 223 -10.38 -11.90 -0.44
C GLY A 223 -10.28 -13.43 -0.35
N GLU A 224 -9.64 -13.93 0.69
CA GLU A 224 -9.52 -15.38 0.98
C GLU A 224 -10.75 -15.91 1.72
N ILE A 225 -11.33 -15.09 2.60
CA ILE A 225 -12.49 -15.42 3.40
C ILE A 225 -13.77 -14.93 2.69
N PRO A 226 -14.80 -15.77 2.54
CA PRO A 226 -16.08 -15.34 2.01
C PRO A 226 -16.72 -14.22 2.83
N GLU A 227 -17.33 -13.23 2.16
CA GLU A 227 -17.99 -12.10 2.82
C GLU A 227 -19.05 -12.55 3.84
N GLU A 228 -19.79 -13.63 3.54
CA GLU A 228 -20.81 -14.18 4.43
C GLU A 228 -20.25 -14.58 5.80
N GLU A 229 -19.03 -15.15 5.83
CA GLU A 229 -18.36 -15.54 7.07
C GLU A 229 -17.90 -14.30 7.88
N LEU A 230 -17.40 -13.26 7.20
CA LEU A 230 -17.04 -11.99 7.83
C LEU A 230 -18.28 -11.32 8.45
N LEU A 231 -19.40 -11.35 7.72
CA LEU A 231 -20.68 -10.81 8.21
C LEU A 231 -21.23 -11.65 9.37
N ARG A 232 -21.05 -12.97 9.36
CA ARG A 232 -21.41 -13.85 10.50
C ARG A 232 -20.65 -13.46 11.76
N VAL A 233 -19.31 -13.37 11.69
CA VAL A 233 -18.46 -12.94 12.81
C VAL A 233 -18.85 -11.54 13.30
N SER A 234 -19.21 -10.63 12.40
CA SER A 234 -19.70 -9.30 12.79
C SER A 234 -21.01 -9.35 13.57
N ARG A 235 -21.99 -10.18 13.15
CA ARG A 235 -23.26 -10.38 13.88
C ARG A 235 -23.04 -10.98 15.26
N GLU A 236 -22.05 -11.83 15.40
CA GLU A 236 -21.66 -12.50 16.65
C GLU A 236 -20.75 -11.63 17.53
N GLY A 237 -20.59 -10.34 17.19
CA GLY A 237 -19.79 -9.39 17.99
C GLY A 237 -18.28 -9.68 17.99
N GLY A 238 -17.77 -10.35 16.97
CA GLY A 238 -16.36 -10.73 16.84
C GLY A 238 -16.05 -12.15 17.32
N ASN A 239 -17.03 -12.88 17.86
CA ASN A 239 -16.83 -14.27 18.26
C ASN A 239 -16.50 -15.14 17.03
N GLY A 240 -15.52 -16.03 17.17
CA GLY A 240 -15.06 -16.89 16.09
C GLY A 240 -14.08 -16.21 15.11
N LEU A 241 -13.61 -14.98 15.37
CA LEU A 241 -12.65 -14.30 14.53
C LEU A 241 -11.34 -15.08 14.40
N SER A 242 -10.76 -15.49 15.53
CA SER A 242 -9.49 -16.24 15.53
C SER A 242 -9.62 -17.60 14.88
N GLU A 243 -10.73 -18.31 15.12
CA GLU A 243 -11.01 -19.61 14.51
C GLU A 243 -11.20 -19.51 12.98
N LEU A 244 -11.87 -18.45 12.51
CA LEU A 244 -12.08 -18.20 11.09
C LEU A 244 -10.76 -18.00 10.35
N TYR A 245 -9.84 -17.26 10.96
CA TYR A 245 -8.55 -16.94 10.35
C TYR A 245 -7.42 -17.93 10.66
N ALA A 246 -7.63 -18.88 11.58
CA ALA A 246 -6.61 -19.87 11.98
C ALA A 246 -5.93 -20.60 10.80
N PRO A 247 -6.62 -21.00 9.70
CA PRO A 247 -5.99 -21.68 8.57
C PRO A 247 -5.30 -20.73 7.59
N THR A 248 -5.30 -19.40 7.82
CA THR A 248 -4.78 -18.38 6.89
C THR A 248 -3.46 -17.80 7.37
N SER A 249 -2.76 -17.06 6.50
CA SER A 249 -1.58 -16.25 6.88
C SER A 249 -1.92 -15.10 7.84
N PHE A 250 -3.18 -14.77 8.04
CA PHE A 250 -3.64 -13.70 8.92
C PHE A 250 -4.01 -14.18 10.34
N ALA A 251 -3.74 -15.44 10.72
CA ALA A 251 -4.07 -15.99 12.02
C ALA A 251 -3.55 -15.13 13.19
N ALA A 252 -2.27 -14.77 13.16
CA ALA A 252 -1.66 -13.95 14.22
C ALA A 252 -2.30 -12.54 14.31
N ALA A 253 -2.68 -11.95 13.18
CA ALA A 253 -3.37 -10.66 13.16
C ALA A 253 -4.78 -10.78 13.78
N ALA A 254 -5.52 -11.83 13.45
CA ALA A 254 -6.85 -12.07 14.01
C ALA A 254 -6.80 -12.33 15.53
N GLU A 255 -5.82 -13.08 16.03
CA GLU A 255 -5.59 -13.27 17.45
C GLU A 255 -5.28 -11.96 18.17
N ALA A 256 -4.37 -11.14 17.63
CA ALA A 256 -4.02 -9.85 18.20
C ALA A 256 -5.24 -8.91 18.26
N ALA A 257 -6.12 -8.95 17.27
CA ALA A 257 -7.35 -8.17 17.25
C ALA A 257 -8.37 -8.63 18.29
N ALA A 258 -8.49 -9.95 18.51
CA ALA A 258 -9.42 -10.54 19.47
C ALA A 258 -9.02 -10.27 20.94
N LEU A 259 -7.70 -10.30 21.23
CA LEU A 259 -7.16 -10.16 22.58
C LEU A 259 -7.17 -8.73 23.11
N SER A 260 -7.24 -7.72 22.27
CA SER A 260 -6.93 -6.37 22.70
C SER A 260 -8.11 -5.40 22.71
N GLY A 261 -8.42 -4.84 23.90
CA GLY A 261 -9.08 -3.53 24.04
C GLY A 261 -8.14 -2.34 23.75
N GLY A 262 -6.86 -2.58 23.42
CA GLY A 262 -5.79 -1.61 23.27
C GLY A 262 -5.59 -1.08 21.82
N PRO A 263 -4.47 -0.40 21.56
CA PRO A 263 -4.16 0.16 20.24
C PRO A 263 -3.99 -0.95 19.20
N LEU A 264 -4.45 -0.68 17.98
CA LEU A 264 -4.40 -1.62 16.86
C LEU A 264 -3.02 -1.69 16.17
N THR A 265 -1.99 -1.10 16.74
CA THR A 265 -0.66 -0.98 16.08
C THR A 265 -0.05 -2.36 15.75
N GLU A 266 -0.12 -3.29 16.69
CA GLU A 266 0.37 -4.66 16.48
C GLU A 266 -0.47 -5.41 15.45
N PHE A 267 -1.78 -5.31 15.55
CA PHE A 267 -2.72 -5.88 14.58
C PHE A 267 -2.43 -5.38 13.15
N GLU A 268 -2.29 -4.06 12.98
CA GLU A 268 -2.00 -3.45 11.68
C GLU A 268 -0.65 -3.92 11.13
N ARG A 269 0.38 -4.03 11.98
CA ARG A 269 1.68 -4.57 11.60
C ARG A 269 1.58 -6.03 11.16
N LEU A 270 0.88 -6.87 11.90
CA LEU A 270 0.70 -8.29 11.55
C LEU A 270 -0.09 -8.49 10.25
N CYS A 271 -1.03 -7.59 9.95
CA CYS A 271 -1.70 -7.59 8.64
C CYS A 271 -0.72 -7.28 7.50
N ASP A 272 0.19 -6.32 7.69
CA ASP A 272 1.21 -6.00 6.67
C ASP A 272 2.23 -7.15 6.55
N ASP A 273 2.65 -7.74 7.68
CA ASP A 273 3.58 -8.87 7.71
C ASP A 273 3.05 -10.10 6.95
N ALA A 274 1.75 -10.40 7.07
CA ALA A 274 1.12 -11.51 6.34
C ALA A 274 1.18 -11.32 4.81
N VAL A 275 1.05 -10.08 4.34
CA VAL A 275 1.20 -9.75 2.91
C VAL A 275 2.67 -9.85 2.48
N SER A 276 3.60 -9.33 3.31
CA SER A 276 5.04 -9.33 3.04
C SER A 276 5.61 -10.76 3.03
N GLU A 277 5.11 -11.65 3.90
CA GLU A 277 5.51 -13.06 3.92
C GLU A 277 5.22 -13.75 2.59
N TYR A 278 4.05 -13.50 2.00
CA TYR A 278 3.73 -14.02 0.67
C TYR A 278 4.73 -13.54 -0.39
N LEU A 279 5.03 -12.26 -0.40
CA LEU A 279 6.00 -11.68 -1.33
C LEU A 279 7.40 -12.25 -1.14
N SER A 280 7.77 -12.59 0.09
CA SER A 280 9.08 -13.17 0.41
C SER A 280 9.33 -14.53 -0.26
N MET A 281 8.30 -15.23 -0.71
CA MET A 281 8.43 -16.49 -1.46
C MET A 281 9.18 -16.30 -2.79
N ALA A 282 9.17 -15.08 -3.35
CA ALA A 282 9.92 -14.76 -4.57
C ALA A 282 11.46 -14.94 -4.42
N ARG A 283 11.98 -14.98 -3.19
CA ARG A 283 13.42 -15.28 -2.92
C ARG A 283 13.86 -16.64 -3.43
N PHE A 284 12.93 -17.60 -3.53
CA PHE A 284 13.19 -18.94 -4.01
C PHE A 284 13.04 -19.07 -5.53
N VAL A 285 12.61 -18.02 -6.21
CA VAL A 285 12.44 -17.98 -7.66
C VAL A 285 13.69 -17.36 -8.28
N PRO A 286 14.40 -18.04 -9.19
CA PRO A 286 15.63 -17.50 -9.77
C PRO A 286 15.38 -16.32 -10.71
N PHE A 287 14.30 -16.36 -11.49
CA PHE A 287 13.88 -15.31 -12.40
C PHE A 287 12.39 -15.44 -12.70
N GLY A 288 11.71 -14.32 -12.91
CA GLY A 288 10.28 -14.27 -13.16
C GLY A 288 9.69 -12.92 -12.77
N GLU A 289 8.43 -12.73 -13.04
CA GLU A 289 7.67 -11.56 -12.60
C GLU A 289 7.61 -11.44 -11.06
N GLU A 290 7.65 -12.58 -10.35
CA GLU A 290 7.65 -12.67 -8.90
C GLU A 290 8.81 -11.87 -8.28
N VAL A 291 10.00 -11.98 -8.89
CA VAL A 291 11.21 -11.26 -8.44
C VAL A 291 10.98 -9.75 -8.55
N VAL A 292 10.39 -9.32 -9.66
CA VAL A 292 10.12 -7.90 -9.90
C VAL A 292 9.09 -7.37 -8.90
N ILE A 293 7.96 -8.07 -8.77
CA ILE A 293 6.85 -7.65 -7.90
C ILE A 293 7.32 -7.57 -6.44
N ALA A 294 8.00 -8.61 -5.97
CA ALA A 294 8.50 -8.65 -4.59
C ALA A 294 9.53 -7.56 -4.31
N TYR A 295 10.46 -7.32 -5.24
CA TYR A 295 11.44 -6.25 -5.08
C TYR A 295 10.80 -4.86 -5.00
N LEU A 296 9.86 -4.57 -5.90
CA LEU A 296 9.14 -3.29 -5.89
C LEU A 296 8.34 -3.09 -4.60
N ALA A 297 7.68 -4.13 -4.10
CA ALA A 297 6.98 -4.08 -2.83
C ALA A 297 7.95 -3.90 -1.64
N ALA A 298 9.11 -4.57 -1.65
CA ALA A 298 10.15 -4.39 -0.64
C ALA A 298 10.68 -2.95 -0.62
N ARG A 299 10.86 -2.32 -1.78
CA ARG A 299 11.24 -0.90 -1.88
C ARG A 299 10.17 0.03 -1.29
N GLU A 300 8.89 -0.25 -1.51
CA GLU A 300 7.80 0.53 -0.90
C GLU A 300 7.77 0.38 0.64
N THR A 301 8.02 -0.82 1.14
CA THR A 301 8.18 -1.07 2.58
C THR A 301 9.38 -0.32 3.14
N GLU A 302 10.51 -0.34 2.44
CA GLU A 302 11.72 0.40 2.80
C GLU A 302 11.48 1.91 2.88
N PHE A 303 10.80 2.51 1.91
CA PHE A 303 10.43 3.93 1.95
C PHE A 303 9.55 4.28 3.16
N THR A 304 8.63 3.39 3.49
CA THR A 304 7.78 3.55 4.68
C THR A 304 8.62 3.48 5.96
N ASN A 305 9.51 2.49 6.07
CA ASN A 305 10.38 2.32 7.23
C ASN A 305 11.37 3.48 7.38
N LEU A 306 11.92 3.95 6.28
CA LEU A 306 12.81 5.12 6.27
C LEU A 306 12.12 6.36 6.88
N ARG A 307 10.88 6.61 6.45
CA ARG A 307 10.09 7.72 6.99
C ARG A 307 9.79 7.54 8.47
N ILE A 308 9.34 6.35 8.89
CA ILE A 308 9.05 6.03 10.29
C ILE A 308 10.31 6.21 11.17
N LEU A 309 11.43 5.66 10.73
CA LEU A 309 12.71 5.73 11.43
C LEU A 309 13.15 7.18 11.63
N LEU A 310 13.29 7.92 10.55
CA LEU A 310 13.89 9.27 10.59
C LEU A 310 12.99 10.30 11.28
N LEU A 311 11.67 10.27 11.01
CA LEU A 311 10.74 11.14 11.74
C LEU A 311 10.65 10.75 13.21
N GLY A 312 10.64 9.46 13.53
CA GLY A 312 10.65 9.03 14.93
C GLY A 312 11.90 9.50 15.66
N ARG A 313 13.07 9.39 15.01
CA ARG A 313 14.34 9.87 15.58
C ARG A 313 14.39 11.38 15.70
N SER A 314 13.89 12.15 14.73
CA SER A 314 13.86 13.61 14.78
C SER A 314 12.93 14.16 15.86
N MET A 315 11.95 13.35 16.29
CA MET A 315 11.01 13.67 17.39
C MET A 315 11.46 13.11 18.75
N ASP A 316 12.68 12.57 18.84
CA ASP A 316 13.22 11.93 20.05
C ASP A 316 12.32 10.81 20.61
N LEU A 317 11.60 10.09 19.74
CA LEU A 317 10.79 8.96 20.18
C LEU A 317 11.69 7.80 20.67
N PRO A 318 11.28 7.07 21.73
CA PRO A 318 11.99 5.88 22.17
C PRO A 318 12.14 4.84 21.05
N ALA A 319 13.32 4.20 20.99
CA ALA A 319 13.62 3.20 19.95
C ALA A 319 12.55 2.10 19.87
N GLU A 320 12.02 1.66 21.00
CA GLU A 320 10.96 0.64 21.09
C GLU A 320 9.65 1.09 20.41
N VAL A 321 9.30 2.38 20.54
CA VAL A 321 8.11 2.96 19.92
C VAL A 321 8.26 3.01 18.40
N ILE A 322 9.46 3.35 17.91
CA ILE A 322 9.77 3.36 16.49
C ILE A 322 9.78 1.92 15.96
N ARG A 323 10.49 1.01 16.64
CA ARG A 323 10.60 -0.42 16.28
C ARG A 323 9.24 -1.09 16.14
N ALA A 324 8.30 -0.80 17.05
CA ALA A 324 6.93 -1.35 16.99
C ALA A 324 6.13 -0.92 15.76
N ARG A 325 6.57 0.13 15.06
CA ARG A 325 5.92 0.66 13.85
C ARG A 325 6.60 0.25 12.55
N LEU A 326 7.84 -0.25 12.61
CA LEU A 326 8.54 -0.72 11.41
C LEU A 326 7.81 -1.93 10.81
N ARG A 327 7.82 -2.02 9.50
CA ARG A 327 7.22 -3.09 8.69
C ARG A 327 8.28 -4.11 8.31
N SER A 328 7.85 -5.39 8.14
CA SER A 328 8.73 -6.51 7.73
C SER A 328 8.83 -6.61 6.21
#